data_da77b8a616427cc55a3ae7c60cb892b5
#
_entry.id   da77b8a616427cc55a3ae7c60cb892b5
#
_cell.length_a   1.000
_cell.length_b   1.000
_cell.length_c   1.000
_cell.angle_alpha   90.00
_cell.angle_beta   90.00
_cell.angle_gamma   90.00
#
_symmetry.space_group_name_H-M   'P 1'
#
loop_
_entity.id
_entity.type
_entity.pdbx_description
1 polymer ?
#
loop_
_entity_poly.entity_id
_entity_poly.type
_entity_poly.pdbx_seq_one_letter_code
_entity_poly.pdbx_strand_id
1 'polypeptide(L)' 'RIQVYINRDSYTYIKRFLSVVSPDTSMSGFISRIIDEHLKKHEKEMSALYTECINKPL' A
#
# COMPACT_ATOMS: atom_id res chain seq x y z
N ARG A 1 -12.76 10.65 -5.86
CA ARG A 1 -11.78 9.70 -6.36
C ARG A 1 -10.40 9.99 -5.78
N ILE A 2 -9.75 8.96 -5.30
CA ILE A 2 -8.42 9.09 -4.72
C ILE A 2 -7.38 8.74 -5.77
N GLN A 3 -6.38 9.61 -5.89
CA GLN A 3 -5.27 9.36 -6.81
C GLN A 3 -4.02 9.04 -5.99
N VAL A 4 -3.29 8.03 -6.46
CA VAL A 4 -2.04 7.62 -5.81
C VAL A 4 -0.92 7.70 -6.84
N TYR A 5 0.15 8.36 -6.45
CA TYR A 5 1.32 8.49 -7.33
C TYR A 5 2.40 7.53 -6.89
N ILE A 6 2.88 6.74 -7.84
CA ILE A 6 3.88 5.73 -7.59
C ILE A 6 5.12 6.04 -8.40
N ASN A 7 6.29 5.69 -7.84
CA ASN A 7 7.55 5.82 -8.55
C ASN A 7 7.47 5.06 -9.89
N ARG A 8 7.99 5.68 -10.95
CA ARG A 8 7.93 5.09 -12.28
C ARG A 8 8.58 3.71 -12.35
N ASP A 9 9.73 3.56 -11.70
CA ASP A 9 10.43 2.27 -11.73
C ASP A 9 9.62 1.18 -11.04
N SER A 10 9.01 1.51 -9.91
CA SER A 10 8.15 0.58 -9.19
C SER A 10 6.94 0.21 -10.02
N TYR A 11 6.35 1.19 -10.66
CA TYR A 11 5.19 0.97 -11.51
C TYR A 11 5.53 0.02 -12.67
N THR A 12 6.64 0.29 -13.33
CA THR A 12 7.07 -0.52 -14.48
C THR A 12 7.37 -1.95 -14.04
N TYR A 13 8.01 -2.11 -12.90
CA TYR A 13 8.34 -3.42 -12.36
C TYR A 13 7.07 -4.21 -12.07
N ILE A 14 6.13 -3.60 -11.37
CA ILE A 14 4.88 -4.26 -11.01
C ILE A 14 4.06 -4.61 -12.24
N LYS A 15 4.01 -3.71 -13.19
CA LYS A 15 3.27 -3.95 -14.43
C LYS A 15 3.82 -5.16 -15.17
N ARG A 16 5.14 -5.26 -15.25
CA ARG A 16 5.80 -6.38 -15.91
C ARG A 16 5.54 -7.68 -15.13
N PHE A 17 5.64 -7.60 -13.82
CA PHE A 17 5.39 -8.75 -12.95
C PHE A 17 3.96 -9.28 -13.15
N LEU A 18 2.99 -8.39 -13.10
CA LEU A 18 1.59 -8.79 -13.25
C LEU A 18 1.28 -9.35 -14.61
N SER A 19 1.90 -8.83 -15.65
CA SER A 19 1.63 -9.31 -17.01
C SER A 19 2.02 -10.77 -17.18
N VAL A 20 2.96 -11.24 -16.38
CA VAL A 20 3.42 -12.63 -16.45
C VAL A 20 2.70 -13.51 -15.41
N VAL A 21 2.64 -13.03 -14.18
CA VAL A 21 2.13 -13.83 -13.06
C VAL A 21 0.60 -13.83 -12.99
N SER A 22 -0.01 -12.70 -13.22
CA SER A 22 -1.47 -12.59 -13.10
C SER A 22 -2.00 -11.51 -14.03
N PRO A 23 -2.06 -11.80 -15.34
CA PRO A 23 -2.47 -10.80 -16.34
C PRO A 23 -3.89 -10.27 -16.15
N ASP A 24 -4.73 -10.99 -15.41
CA ASP A 24 -6.11 -10.56 -15.16
C ASP A 24 -6.23 -9.59 -13.98
N THR A 25 -5.15 -9.41 -13.24
CA THR A 25 -5.16 -8.51 -12.08
C THR A 25 -4.82 -7.09 -12.51
N SER A 26 -5.66 -6.14 -12.13
CA SER A 26 -5.38 -4.74 -12.44
C SER A 26 -4.29 -4.20 -11.51
N MET A 27 -3.62 -3.15 -11.97
CA MET A 27 -2.59 -2.49 -11.19
C MET A 27 -3.15 -1.95 -9.86
N SER A 28 -4.29 -1.27 -9.94
CA SER A 28 -4.91 -0.70 -8.74
C SER A 28 -5.36 -1.78 -7.77
N GLY A 29 -5.89 -2.89 -8.29
CA GLY A 29 -6.29 -4.02 -7.45
C GLY A 29 -5.12 -4.63 -6.72
N PHE A 30 -4.00 -4.79 -7.40
CA PHE A 30 -2.79 -5.34 -6.82
C PHE A 30 -2.25 -4.44 -5.71
N ILE A 31 -2.19 -3.14 -5.99
CA ILE A 31 -1.69 -2.15 -5.02
C ILE A 31 -2.60 -2.09 -3.81
N SER A 32 -3.92 -2.11 -4.01
CA SER A 32 -4.87 -2.10 -2.92
C SER A 32 -4.68 -3.30 -2.01
N ARG A 33 -4.43 -4.47 -2.60
CA ARG A 33 -4.19 -5.69 -1.83
C ARG A 33 -2.93 -5.58 -0.98
N ILE A 34 -1.86 -5.03 -1.56
CA ILE A 34 -0.61 -4.84 -0.82
C ILE A 34 -0.82 -3.91 0.36
N ILE A 35 -1.54 -2.82 0.13
CA ILE A 35 -1.83 -1.86 1.20
C ILE A 35 -2.66 -2.50 2.30
N ASP A 36 -3.69 -3.26 1.93
CA ASP A 36 -4.53 -3.93 2.90
C ASP A 36 -3.73 -4.92 3.75
N GLU A 37 -2.87 -5.69 3.12
CA GLU A 37 -2.03 -6.66 3.83
C GLU A 37 -1.05 -5.95 4.77
N HIS A 38 -0.46 -4.87 4.31
CA HIS A 38 0.46 -4.08 5.11
C HIS A 38 -0.24 -3.51 6.34
N LEU A 39 -1.43 -2.96 6.14
CA LEU A 39 -2.20 -2.38 7.24
C LEU A 39 -2.58 -3.42 8.28
N LYS A 40 -3.00 -4.60 7.83
CA LYS A 40 -3.34 -5.68 8.76
C LYS A 40 -2.13 -6.14 9.55
N LYS A 41 -1.00 -6.29 8.87
CA LYS A 41 0.22 -6.78 9.49
C LYS A 41 0.76 -5.82 10.53
N HIS A 42 0.63 -4.53 10.26
CA HIS A 42 1.19 -3.49 11.14
C HIS A 42 0.14 -2.70 11.90
N GLU A 43 -1.07 -3.24 11.99
CA GLU A 43 -2.17 -2.53 12.62
C GLU A 43 -1.86 -2.09 14.05
N LYS A 44 -1.31 -2.98 14.85
CA LYS A 44 -0.99 -2.65 16.24
C LYS A 44 0.06 -1.56 16.35
N GLU A 45 1.10 -1.65 15.54
CA GLU A 45 2.17 -0.65 15.54
C GLU A 45 1.66 0.71 15.09
N MET A 46 0.87 0.74 14.04
CA MET A 46 0.35 1.98 13.49
C MET A 46 -0.64 2.62 14.47
N SER A 47 -1.46 1.79 15.10
CA SER A 47 -2.44 2.27 16.07
C SER A 47 -1.73 2.85 17.30
N ALA A 48 -0.68 2.20 17.76
CA ALA A 48 0.10 2.68 18.89
C ALA A 48 0.78 4.00 18.59
N LEU A 49 1.36 4.12 17.40
CA LEU A 49 1.99 5.37 16.97
C LEU A 49 0.99 6.50 16.85
N TYR A 50 -0.15 6.19 16.28
CA TYR A 50 -1.21 7.16 16.09
C TYR A 50 -1.67 7.72 17.43
N THR A 51 -1.93 6.82 18.39
CA THR A 51 -2.37 7.20 19.72
C THR A 51 -1.30 8.02 20.44
N GLU A 52 -0.06 7.62 20.32
CA GLU A 52 1.05 8.32 20.94
C GLU A 52 1.18 9.74 20.40
N CYS A 53 1.07 9.90 19.08
CA CYS A 53 1.17 11.21 18.46
C CYS A 53 0.02 12.13 18.83
N ILE A 54 -1.18 11.59 18.96
CA ILE A 54 -2.35 12.38 19.34
C ILE A 54 -2.24 12.84 20.79
N ASN A 55 -1.77 11.99 21.67
CA ASN A 55 -1.68 12.28 23.11
C ASN A 55 -0.41 13.03 23.50
N LYS A 56 0.47 13.24 22.54
CA LYS A 56 1.72 13.92 22.82
C LYS A 56 1.50 15.40 23.06
N PRO A 57 1.96 15.96 24.19
CA PRO A 57 1.81 17.38 24.45
C PRO A 57 2.70 18.19 23.52
N LEU A 58 2.19 19.31 23.12
CA LEU A 58 2.95 20.21 22.25
C LEU A 58 3.94 21.05 23.05
#